data_e0373e1d90db7599d920569aad0c50fc
#
_entry.id   e0373e1d90db7599d920569aad0c50fc
#
_cell.length_a   1.000
_cell.length_b   1.000
_cell.length_c   1.000
_cell.angle_alpha   90.00
_cell.angle_beta   90.00
_cell.angle_gamma   90.00
#
_symmetry.space_group_name_H-M   'P 1'
#
loop_
_entity.id
_entity.type
_entity.pdbx_description
1 polymer ?
#
loop_
_entity_poly.entity_id
_entity_poly.type
_entity_poly.pdbx_seq_one_letter_code
_entity_poly.pdbx_strand_id
1 'polypeptide(L)'
;MKIAIVTGASSGMGREFARQIPRLYQSLDEIWLVARRTERLKELKEELPIPVRIFDGDLERDYIYEKIDRELFLTKSDVRMLVNSAGFGKVGVFKDAEQKEQLSMIRVNCEALTKMCMVCMPYLSKGSRI
;
A
#
# COMPACT_ATOMS: atom_id res chain seq x y z
N MET A 1 9.23 10.57 11.73
CA MET A 1 9.83 9.83 10.61
C MET A 1 8.97 10.05 9.37
N LYS A 2 9.57 10.55 8.32
CA LYS A 2 8.86 10.85 7.06
C LYS A 2 8.80 9.61 6.18
N ILE A 3 7.61 9.16 5.87
CA ILE A 3 7.43 7.91 5.11
C ILE A 3 6.53 8.07 3.89
N ALA A 4 6.70 7.17 2.95
CA ALA A 4 5.72 6.88 1.90
C ALA A 4 5.18 5.47 2.08
N ILE A 5 3.91 5.26 1.82
CA ILE A 5 3.25 3.96 1.85
C ILE A 5 2.72 3.64 0.46
N VAL A 6 3.01 2.45 -0.05
CA VAL A 6 2.54 1.98 -1.35
C VAL A 6 1.82 0.66 -1.19
N THR A 7 0.53 0.62 -1.45
CA THR A 7 -0.22 -0.63 -1.54
C THR A 7 -0.14 -1.21 -2.96
N GLY A 8 -0.29 -2.51 -3.10
CA GLY A 8 -0.12 -3.17 -4.39
C GLY A 8 1.31 -3.11 -4.92
N ALA A 9 2.29 -3.02 -4.02
CA ALA A 9 3.69 -2.79 -4.37
C ALA A 9 4.39 -3.98 -5.03
N SER A 10 3.78 -5.17 -5.03
CA SER A 10 4.41 -6.39 -5.56
C SER A 10 4.42 -6.49 -7.09
N SER A 11 3.69 -5.65 -7.78
CA SER A 11 3.57 -5.72 -9.25
C SER A 11 3.07 -4.41 -9.86
N GLY A 12 3.19 -4.29 -11.18
CA GLY A 12 2.60 -3.24 -11.98
C GLY A 12 2.95 -1.82 -11.54
N MET A 13 1.95 -0.94 -11.54
CA MET A 13 2.12 0.48 -11.20
C MET A 13 2.59 0.68 -9.76
N GLY A 14 2.08 -0.08 -8.79
CA GLY A 14 2.49 0.03 -7.40
C GLY A 14 3.99 -0.22 -7.21
N ARG A 15 4.51 -1.26 -7.86
CA ARG A 15 5.95 -1.56 -7.85
C ARG A 15 6.76 -0.42 -8.48
N GLU A 16 6.29 0.13 -9.57
CA GLU A 16 6.98 1.24 -10.24
C GLU A 16 6.95 2.53 -9.41
N PHE A 17 5.82 2.85 -8.77
CA PHE A 17 5.76 3.94 -7.79
C PHE A 17 6.79 3.76 -6.67
N ALA A 18 6.88 2.53 -6.12
CA ALA A 18 7.86 2.24 -5.06
C ALA A 18 9.31 2.45 -5.52
N ARG A 19 9.62 2.18 -6.79
CA ARG A 19 10.95 2.43 -7.36
C ARG A 19 11.25 3.91 -7.56
N GLN A 20 10.27 4.68 -8.03
CA GLN A 20 10.46 6.09 -8.38
C GLN A 20 10.42 7.03 -7.18
N ILE A 21 9.51 6.80 -6.23
CA ILE A 21 9.29 7.70 -5.08
C ILE A 21 10.58 8.02 -4.32
N PRO A 22 11.40 7.05 -3.89
CA PRO A 22 12.61 7.35 -3.12
C PRO A 22 13.66 8.13 -3.92
N ARG A 23 13.65 8.01 -5.23
CA ARG A 23 14.59 8.73 -6.11
C ARG A 23 14.18 10.18 -6.33
N LEU A 24 12.87 10.45 -6.35
CA LEU A 24 12.31 11.78 -6.56
C LEU A 24 12.14 12.57 -5.26
N TYR A 25 11.92 11.89 -4.14
CA TYR A 25 11.66 12.50 -2.83
C TYR A 25 12.70 12.06 -1.80
N GLN A 26 13.88 12.68 -1.88
CA GLN A 26 15.03 12.33 -1.05
C GLN A 26 14.88 12.67 0.45
N SER A 27 13.81 13.36 0.82
CA SER A 27 13.51 13.72 2.21
C SER A 27 12.78 12.60 2.99
N LEU A 28 12.47 11.48 2.34
CA LEU A 28 11.84 10.33 2.99
C LEU A 28 12.86 9.51 3.78
N ASP A 29 12.48 9.10 4.97
CA ASP A 29 13.28 8.23 5.83
C ASP A 29 13.08 6.74 5.52
N GLU A 30 11.84 6.34 5.22
CA GLU A 30 11.49 4.97 4.86
C GLU A 30 10.41 4.94 3.78
N ILE A 31 10.31 3.82 3.08
CA ILE A 31 9.15 3.46 2.27
C ILE A 31 8.53 2.16 2.80
N TRP A 32 7.21 2.15 2.93
CA TRP A 32 6.44 1.00 3.40
C TRP A 32 5.72 0.35 2.24
N LEU A 33 5.95 -0.94 2.04
CA LEU A 33 5.41 -1.73 0.95
C LEU A 33 4.35 -2.69 1.45
N VAL A 34 3.16 -2.58 0.90
CA VAL A 34 2.00 -3.39 1.31
C VAL A 34 1.54 -4.26 0.14
N ALA A 35 1.60 -5.57 0.27
CA ALA A 35 1.08 -6.53 -0.71
C ALA A 35 1.02 -7.95 -0.10
N ARG A 36 0.41 -8.88 -0.84
CA ARG A 36 0.28 -10.27 -0.37
C ARG A 36 1.54 -11.12 -0.61
N ARG A 37 2.30 -10.82 -1.67
CA ARG A 37 3.42 -11.65 -2.12
C ARG A 37 4.73 -11.24 -1.48
N THR A 38 5.04 -11.85 -0.34
CA THR A 38 6.22 -11.55 0.48
C THR A 38 7.52 -11.56 -0.31
N GLU A 39 7.76 -12.60 -1.13
CA GLU A 39 9.02 -12.73 -1.88
C GLU A 39 9.24 -11.58 -2.87
N ARG A 40 8.19 -11.13 -3.55
CA ARG A 40 8.28 -9.98 -4.46
C ARG A 40 8.58 -8.68 -3.72
N LEU A 41 8.04 -8.51 -2.52
CA LEU A 41 8.34 -7.35 -1.67
C LEU A 41 9.80 -7.37 -1.19
N LYS A 42 10.32 -8.54 -0.86
CA LYS A 42 11.73 -8.71 -0.47
C LYS A 42 12.68 -8.40 -1.65
N GLU A 43 12.36 -8.88 -2.85
CA GLU A 43 13.12 -8.55 -4.05
C GLU A 43 13.14 -7.04 -4.30
N LEU A 44 11.98 -6.40 -4.22
CA LEU A 44 11.87 -4.96 -4.39
C LEU A 44 12.66 -4.19 -3.33
N LYS A 45 12.63 -4.65 -2.08
CA LYS A 45 13.42 -4.07 -1.00
C LYS A 45 14.91 -3.98 -1.32
N GLU A 46 15.47 -5.03 -1.94
CA GLU A 46 16.89 -5.05 -2.32
C GLU A 46 17.25 -4.03 -3.41
N GLU A 47 16.27 -3.59 -4.20
CA GLU A 47 16.47 -2.62 -5.27
C GLU A 47 16.41 -1.15 -4.78
N LEU A 48 15.76 -0.89 -3.64
CA LEU A 48 15.42 0.47 -3.24
C LEU A 48 16.55 1.14 -2.46
N PRO A 49 16.80 2.45 -2.70
CA PRO A 49 17.93 3.18 -2.11
C PRO A 49 17.69 3.70 -0.70
N ILE A 50 16.54 3.41 -0.08
CA ILE A 50 16.19 3.82 1.28
C ILE A 50 15.70 2.63 2.09
N PRO A 51 15.65 2.73 3.43
CA PRO A 51 15.07 1.69 4.26
C PRO A 51 13.64 1.34 3.86
N VAL A 52 13.35 0.04 3.85
CA VAL A 52 12.05 -0.50 3.43
C VAL A 52 11.45 -1.32 4.54
N ARG A 53 10.18 -1.05 4.85
CA ARG A 53 9.38 -1.87 5.75
C ARG A 53 8.31 -2.62 4.95
N ILE A 54 8.21 -3.92 5.19
CA ILE A 54 7.29 -4.81 4.48
C ILE A 54 6.08 -5.12 5.36
N PHE A 55 4.90 -4.93 4.78
CA PHE A 55 3.63 -5.35 5.34
C PHE A 55 3.00 -6.35 4.38
N ASP A 56 3.36 -7.60 4.53
CA ASP A 56 2.79 -8.68 3.76
C ASP A 56 1.46 -9.13 4.36
N GLY A 57 0.41 -9.01 3.59
CA GLY A 57 -0.91 -9.35 4.05
C GLY A 57 -2.02 -9.09 3.03
N ASP A 58 -3.20 -9.59 3.36
CA ASP A 58 -4.39 -9.48 2.55
C ASP A 58 -5.20 -8.24 2.96
N LEU A 59 -5.36 -7.30 2.04
CA LEU A 59 -6.12 -6.08 2.27
C LEU A 59 -7.65 -6.30 2.43
N GLU A 60 -8.12 -7.52 2.24
CA GLU A 60 -9.49 -7.92 2.61
C GLU A 60 -9.61 -8.29 4.10
N ARG A 61 -8.50 -8.33 4.86
CA ARG A 61 -8.45 -8.70 6.27
C ARG A 61 -8.14 -7.49 7.15
N ASP A 62 -8.74 -7.44 8.33
CA ASP A 62 -8.58 -6.30 9.24
C ASP A 62 -7.19 -6.22 9.87
N TYR A 63 -6.54 -7.36 10.12
CA TYR A 63 -5.26 -7.40 10.82
C TYR A 63 -4.15 -6.58 10.16
N ILE A 64 -4.17 -6.44 8.83
CA ILE A 64 -3.13 -5.68 8.12
C ILE A 64 -3.21 -4.18 8.43
N TYR A 65 -4.43 -3.64 8.55
CA TYR A 65 -4.65 -2.24 8.90
C TYR A 65 -4.26 -1.97 10.36
N GLU A 66 -4.59 -2.87 11.27
CA GLU A 66 -4.20 -2.79 12.69
C GLU A 66 -2.68 -2.82 12.83
N LYS A 67 -1.99 -3.66 12.06
CA LYS A 67 -0.53 -3.74 12.05
C LYS A 67 0.08 -2.44 11.54
N ILE A 68 -0.44 -1.87 10.46
CA ILE A 68 0.04 -0.61 9.90
C ILE A 68 -0.20 0.54 10.88
N ASP A 69 -1.39 0.66 11.44
CA ASP A 69 -1.72 1.71 12.41
C ASP A 69 -0.81 1.66 13.65
N ARG A 70 -0.61 0.46 14.18
CA ARG A 70 0.33 0.26 15.31
C ARG A 70 1.74 0.74 14.99
N GLU A 71 2.26 0.39 13.82
CA GLU A 71 3.62 0.81 13.42
C GLU A 71 3.69 2.33 13.17
N LEU A 72 2.66 2.93 12.58
CA LEU A 72 2.56 4.39 12.40
C LEU A 72 2.64 5.11 13.76
N PHE A 73 1.91 4.61 14.75
CA PHE A 73 1.93 5.15 16.11
C PHE A 73 3.30 4.98 16.78
N LEU A 74 3.86 3.78 16.76
CA LEU A 74 5.13 3.48 17.42
C LEU A 74 6.32 4.26 16.84
N THR A 75 6.33 4.46 15.54
CA THR A 75 7.41 5.18 14.87
C THR A 75 7.20 6.70 14.81
N LYS A 76 6.08 7.19 15.32
CA LYS A 76 5.67 8.60 15.21
C LYS A 76 5.80 9.10 13.77
N SER A 77 5.24 8.33 12.86
CA SER A 77 5.37 8.59 11.43
C SER A 77 4.63 9.85 10.98
N ASP A 78 5.25 10.55 10.04
CA ASP A 78 4.65 11.59 9.19
C ASP A 78 4.47 11.00 7.80
N VAL A 79 3.26 10.62 7.44
CA VAL A 79 2.95 10.03 6.14
C VAL A 79 2.93 11.12 5.08
N ARG A 80 4.01 11.23 4.33
CA ARG A 80 4.17 12.23 3.26
C ARG A 80 3.47 11.84 1.97
N MET A 81 3.32 10.53 1.75
CA MET A 81 2.67 10.00 0.55
C MET A 81 2.01 8.66 0.83
N LEU A 82 0.74 8.53 0.43
CA LEU A 82 0.02 7.27 0.38
C LEU A 82 -0.35 6.98 -1.07
N VAL A 83 0.15 5.88 -1.63
CA VAL A 83 -0.19 5.42 -2.97
C VAL A 83 -1.10 4.20 -2.86
N ASN A 84 -2.37 4.37 -3.14
CA ASN A 84 -3.36 3.30 -3.20
C ASN A 84 -3.35 2.65 -4.59
N SER A 85 -2.44 1.72 -4.80
CA SER A 85 -2.28 1.01 -6.08
C SER A 85 -2.74 -0.45 -6.02
N ALA A 86 -3.15 -0.95 -4.86
CA ALA A 86 -3.74 -2.28 -4.76
C ALA A 86 -5.10 -2.31 -5.47
N GLY A 87 -5.30 -3.34 -6.26
CA GLY A 87 -6.54 -3.54 -6.98
C GLY A 87 -6.39 -4.62 -8.04
N PHE A 88 -7.50 -5.12 -8.52
CA PHE A 88 -7.53 -6.04 -9.64
C PHE A 88 -8.87 -5.94 -10.37
N GLY A 89 -8.91 -6.44 -11.60
CA GLY A 89 -10.12 -6.55 -12.38
C GLY A 89 -10.10 -7.81 -13.24
N LYS A 90 -11.29 -8.30 -13.57
CA LYS A 90 -11.47 -9.35 -14.55
C LYS A 90 -12.43 -8.89 -15.64
N VAL A 91 -12.03 -9.10 -16.87
CA VAL A 91 -12.85 -8.84 -18.05
C VAL A 91 -13.67 -10.08 -18.38
N GLY A 92 -14.95 -9.90 -18.66
CA GLY A 92 -15.84 -10.98 -19.02
C GLY A 92 -17.30 -10.56 -18.99
N VAL A 93 -18.18 -11.50 -19.31
CA VAL A 93 -19.62 -11.28 -19.25
C VAL A 93 -20.08 -11.38 -17.79
N PHE A 94 -20.76 -10.37 -17.29
CA PHE A 94 -21.16 -10.25 -15.88
C PHE A 94 -21.96 -11.46 -15.38
N LYS A 95 -22.88 -11.98 -16.18
CA LYS A 95 -23.70 -13.15 -15.82
C LYS A 95 -22.89 -14.43 -15.56
N ASP A 96 -21.71 -14.55 -16.16
CA ASP A 96 -20.82 -15.71 -16.07
C ASP A 96 -19.72 -15.52 -15.00
N ALA A 97 -19.66 -14.33 -14.39
CA ALA A 97 -18.65 -14.02 -13.37
C ALA A 97 -19.00 -14.65 -12.02
N GLU A 98 -17.99 -15.15 -11.33
CA GLU A 98 -18.16 -15.62 -9.94
C GLU A 98 -18.54 -14.46 -9.02
N GLN A 99 -19.65 -14.64 -8.28
CA GLN A 99 -20.13 -13.64 -7.34
C GLN A 99 -19.08 -13.28 -6.27
N LYS A 100 -18.41 -14.29 -5.73
CA LYS A 100 -17.36 -14.12 -4.73
C LYS A 100 -16.20 -13.24 -5.24
N GLU A 101 -15.83 -13.40 -6.49
CA GLU A 101 -14.76 -12.64 -7.12
C GLU A 101 -15.17 -11.20 -7.40
N GLN A 102 -16.42 -10.96 -7.81
CA GLN A 102 -16.97 -9.61 -7.98
C GLN A 102 -16.95 -8.83 -6.66
N LEU A 103 -17.33 -9.47 -5.56
CA LEU A 103 -17.31 -8.85 -4.23
C LEU A 103 -15.89 -8.59 -3.76
N SER A 104 -14.94 -9.50 -4.06
CA SER A 104 -13.52 -9.30 -3.73
C SER A 104 -12.94 -8.10 -4.47
N MET A 105 -13.31 -7.86 -5.74
CA MET A 105 -12.90 -6.66 -6.47
C MET A 105 -13.35 -5.37 -5.76
N ILE A 106 -14.57 -5.32 -5.27
CA ILE A 106 -15.08 -4.16 -4.52
C ILE A 106 -14.30 -3.97 -3.22
N ARG A 107 -14.03 -5.05 -2.49
CA ARG A 107 -13.27 -4.99 -1.23
C ARG A 107 -11.85 -4.48 -1.45
N VAL A 108 -11.15 -4.96 -2.45
CA VAL A 108 -9.77 -4.55 -2.70
C VAL A 108 -9.70 -3.19 -3.40
N ASN A 109 -10.55 -2.94 -4.40
CA ASN A 109 -10.48 -1.70 -5.19
C ASN A 109 -11.11 -0.49 -4.48
N CYS A 110 -12.08 -0.69 -3.62
CA CYS A 110 -12.83 0.41 -2.97
C CYS A 110 -12.68 0.42 -1.45
N GLU A 111 -13.03 -0.67 -0.77
CA GLU A 111 -12.99 -0.72 0.70
C GLU A 111 -11.57 -0.60 1.24
N ALA A 112 -10.61 -1.33 0.67
CA ALA A 112 -9.21 -1.27 1.09
C ALA A 112 -8.60 0.13 0.91
N LEU A 113 -8.87 0.79 -0.22
CA LEU A 113 -8.45 2.16 -0.47
C LEU A 113 -9.00 3.10 0.61
N THR A 114 -10.28 2.99 0.94
CA THR A 114 -10.93 3.79 1.97
C THR A 114 -10.31 3.53 3.35
N LYS A 115 -10.12 2.28 3.72
CA LYS A 115 -9.48 1.90 5.00
C LYS A 115 -8.06 2.43 5.11
N MET A 116 -7.25 2.33 4.07
CA MET A 116 -5.89 2.88 4.07
C MET A 116 -5.89 4.40 4.25
N CYS A 117 -6.80 5.12 3.59
CA CYS A 117 -6.94 6.55 3.81
C CYS A 117 -7.32 6.87 5.26
N MET A 118 -8.26 6.12 5.84
CA MET A 118 -8.69 6.31 7.24
C MET A 118 -7.55 6.05 8.24
N VAL A 119 -6.78 4.97 8.03
CA VAL A 119 -5.63 4.63 8.89
C VAL A 119 -4.53 5.68 8.80
N CYS A 120 -4.25 6.18 7.61
CA CYS A 120 -3.18 7.17 7.42
C CYS A 120 -3.58 8.61 7.81
N MET A 121 -4.87 8.93 7.83
CA MET A 121 -5.36 10.29 8.04
C MET A 121 -4.78 10.98 9.29
N PRO A 122 -4.72 10.36 10.47
CA PRO A 122 -4.15 10.99 11.67
C PRO A 122 -2.66 11.32 11.56
N TYR A 123 -1.97 10.71 10.61
CA TYR A 123 -0.51 10.81 10.43
C TYR A 123 -0.12 11.65 9.22
N LEU A 124 -1.08 12.29 8.56
CA LEU A 124 -0.83 13.21 7.45
C LEU A 124 -0.48 14.59 7.98
N SER A 125 0.39 15.30 7.27
CA SER A 125 0.73 16.68 7.57
C SER A 125 0.57 17.58 6.34
N LYS A 126 0.71 18.88 6.53
CA LYS A 126 0.60 19.86 5.41
C LYS A 126 1.55 19.47 4.28
N GLY A 127 1.02 19.32 3.08
CA GLY A 127 1.78 18.92 1.88
C GLY A 127 1.87 17.41 1.67
N SER A 128 1.24 16.57 2.53
CA SER A 128 1.06 15.15 2.25
C SER A 128 0.18 14.94 1.01
N ARG A 129 0.37 13.81 0.33
CA ARG A 129 -0.36 13.46 -0.90
C ARG A 129 -0.98 12.07 -0.77
N ILE A 130 -2.17 11.91 -1.33
CA ILE A 130 -2.84 10.63 -1.53
C ILE A 130 -3.14 10.47 -3.00
#